data_7546402007ad97235461d60361b5ff60
#
_entry.id   7546402007ad97235461d60361b5ff60
#
_cell.length_a   1.000
_cell.length_b   1.000
_cell.length_c   1.000
_cell.angle_alpha   90.00
_cell.angle_beta   90.00
_cell.angle_gamma   90.00
#
_symmetry.space_group_name_H-M   'P 1'
#
loop_
_entity.id
_entity.type
_entity.pdbx_description
1 polymer ?
#
loop_
_entity_poly.entity_id
_entity_poly.type
_entity_poly.pdbx_seq_one_letter_code
_entity_poly.pdbx_strand_id
1 'polypeptide(L)' 'MQISKTTLINLSYMDSIEPGFSGTLLLKLKNGSKDYVSRKYLPEFKKYLGL' A
#
# COMPACT_ATOMS: atom_id res chain seq x y z
N MET A 1 -5.82 -1.72 6.99
CA MET A 1 -4.77 -2.73 6.77
C MET A 1 -3.41 -2.14 7.09
N GLN A 2 -2.54 -2.91 7.70
CA GLN A 2 -1.18 -2.47 8.00
C GLN A 2 -0.29 -2.61 6.77
N ILE A 3 0.39 -1.53 6.39
CA ILE A 3 1.27 -1.51 5.22
C ILE A 3 2.72 -1.30 5.60
N SER A 4 2.97 -0.94 6.85
CA SER A 4 4.32 -0.86 7.39
C SER A 4 4.23 -1.05 8.91
N LYS A 5 5.38 -1.06 9.57
CA LYS A 5 5.43 -1.28 11.00
C LYS A 5 4.60 -0.26 11.80
N THR A 6 4.49 0.95 11.28
CA THR A 6 3.83 2.05 11.99
C THR A 6 2.64 2.63 11.25
N THR A 7 2.30 2.12 10.07
CA THR A 7 1.27 2.73 9.23
C THR A 7 0.12 1.77 8.99
N LEU A 8 -1.08 2.21 9.35
CA LEU A 8 -2.33 1.52 9.04
C LEU A 8 -3.11 2.38 8.06
N ILE A 9 -3.69 1.75 7.05
CA ILE A 9 -4.56 2.46 6.12
C ILE A 9 -5.89 1.76 5.98
N ASN A 10 -6.90 2.56 5.63
CA ASN A 10 -8.20 2.04 5.23
C ASN A 10 -8.18 1.94 3.70
N LEU A 11 -8.29 0.72 3.19
CA LEU A 11 -8.19 0.50 1.75
C LEU A 11 -9.29 1.18 0.95
N SER A 12 -10.39 1.55 1.58
CA SER A 12 -11.43 2.33 0.90
C SER A 12 -10.96 3.74 0.53
N TYR A 13 -9.88 4.23 1.16
CA TYR A 13 -9.27 5.51 0.81
C TYR A 13 -8.25 5.40 -0.30
N MET A 14 -7.93 4.19 -0.74
CA MET A 14 -6.95 4.00 -1.79
C MET A 14 -7.51 4.43 -3.13
N ASP A 15 -6.80 5.31 -3.82
CA ASP A 15 -7.18 5.76 -5.15
C ASP A 15 -6.54 4.90 -6.23
N SER A 16 -5.23 4.71 -6.14
CA SER A 16 -4.52 3.90 -7.12
C SER A 16 -3.25 3.31 -6.52
N ILE A 17 -2.67 2.35 -7.23
CA ILE A 17 -1.42 1.70 -6.84
C ILE A 17 -0.46 1.82 -8.02
N GLU A 18 0.80 2.13 -7.71
CA GLU A 18 1.87 2.19 -8.71
C GLU A 18 3.09 1.42 -8.19
N PRO A 19 3.94 0.92 -9.09
CA PRO A 19 5.20 0.33 -8.66
C PRO A 19 6.06 1.38 -7.95
N GLY A 20 6.54 1.04 -6.75
CA GLY A 20 7.47 1.88 -6.03
C GLY A 20 8.92 1.46 -6.30
N PHE A 21 9.85 2.14 -5.65
CA PHE A 21 11.26 1.79 -5.78
C PHE A 21 11.59 0.57 -4.92
N SER A 22 12.67 -0.13 -5.29
CA SER A 22 13.19 -1.28 -4.53
C SER A 22 12.17 -2.37 -4.27
N GLY A 23 11.25 -2.59 -5.21
CA GLY A 23 10.26 -3.67 -5.10
C GLY A 23 9.10 -3.37 -4.18
N THR A 24 8.93 -2.12 -3.75
CA THR A 24 7.76 -1.72 -2.95
C THR A 24 6.60 -1.33 -3.86
N LEU A 25 5.45 -1.05 -3.26
CA LEU A 25 4.30 -0.49 -3.96
C LEU A 25 4.01 0.90 -3.40
N LEU A 26 3.68 1.82 -4.29
CA LEU A 26 3.27 3.17 -3.92
C LEU A 26 1.75 3.23 -3.95
N LEU A 27 1.16 3.63 -2.83
CA LEU A 27 -0.27 3.84 -2.72
C LEU A 27 -0.57 5.32 -2.87
N LYS A 28 -1.50 5.64 -3.74
CA LYS A 28 -2.06 7.00 -3.82
C LYS A 28 -3.41 6.99 -3.14
N LEU A 29 -3.60 7.88 -2.18
CA LEU A 29 -4.82 7.96 -1.41
C LEU A 29 -5.72 9.05 -1.96
N LYS A 30 -7.02 8.92 -1.70
CA LYS A 30 -8.02 9.85 -2.26
C LYS A 30 -7.84 11.28 -1.80
N ASN A 31 -7.20 11.49 -0.65
CA ASN A 31 -6.93 12.84 -0.15
C ASN A 31 -5.68 13.48 -0.75
N GLY A 32 -5.07 12.83 -1.75
CA GLY A 32 -3.85 13.32 -2.38
C GLY A 32 -2.56 12.86 -1.71
N SER A 33 -2.66 12.18 -0.59
CA SER A 33 -1.48 11.65 0.09
C SER A 33 -0.96 10.40 -0.61
N LYS A 34 0.32 10.11 -0.38
CA LYS A 34 0.98 8.93 -0.90
C LYS A 34 1.65 8.19 0.24
N ASP A 35 1.71 6.87 0.13
CA ASP A 35 2.41 6.06 1.11
C ASP A 35 2.97 4.82 0.42
N TYR A 36 3.96 4.18 1.04
CA TYR A 36 4.60 2.99 0.48
C TYR A 36 4.24 1.77 1.31
N VAL A 37 3.93 0.68 0.61
CA VAL A 37 3.76 -0.61 1.28
C VAL A 37 5.13 -1.22 1.47
N SER A 38 5.50 -1.48 2.73
CA SER A 38 6.77 -2.10 3.05
C SER A 38 6.86 -3.49 2.41
N ARG A 39 8.06 -3.87 1.96
CA ARG A 39 8.29 -5.18 1.35
C ARG A 39 7.86 -6.33 2.26
N LYS A 40 7.98 -6.15 3.57
CA LYS A 40 7.55 -7.16 4.53
C LYS A 40 6.04 -7.42 4.45
N TYR A 41 5.27 -6.40 4.13
CA TYR A 41 3.81 -6.50 4.09
C TYR A 41 3.24 -6.71 2.70
N LEU A 42 4.10 -6.69 1.66
CA LEU A 42 3.65 -6.86 0.28
C LEU A 42 2.89 -8.18 0.02
N PRO A 43 3.35 -9.33 0.52
CA PRO A 43 2.62 -10.57 0.26
C PRO A 43 1.20 -10.53 0.78
N GLU A 44 1.00 -10.03 2.01
CA GLU A 44 -0.33 -9.87 2.58
C GLU A 44 -1.17 -8.87 1.81
N PHE A 45 -0.54 -7.76 1.44
CA PHE A 45 -1.23 -6.70 0.71
C PHE A 45 -1.72 -7.21 -0.64
N LYS A 46 -0.87 -7.91 -1.38
CA LYS A 46 -1.24 -8.49 -2.67
C LYS A 46 -2.36 -9.52 -2.52
N LYS A 47 -2.27 -10.34 -1.49
CA LYS A 47 -3.30 -11.35 -1.21
C LYS A 47 -4.64 -10.68 -0.91
N TYR A 48 -4.62 -9.62 -0.15
CA TYR A 48 -5.83 -8.86 0.18
C TYR A 48 -6.50 -8.29 -1.07
N LEU A 49 -5.69 -7.84 -2.03
CA LEU A 49 -6.20 -7.28 -3.28
C LEU A 49 -6.56 -8.34 -4.33
N GLY A 50 -6.18 -9.60 -4.11
CA GLY A 50 -6.42 -10.66 -5.07
C GLY A 50 -5.40 -10.70 -6.22
N LEU A 51 -4.24 -10.12 -5.99
CA LEU A 51 -3.19 -10.10 -7.02
C LEU A 51 -2.29 -11.34 -6.98
#